data_5a10cef3b7256c7eabea5905a8c91bad
#
_entry.id   5a10cef3b7256c7eabea5905a8c91bad
#
_cell.length_a   1.000
_cell.length_b   1.000
_cell.length_c   1.000
_cell.angle_alpha   90.00
_cell.angle_beta   90.00
_cell.angle_gamma   90.00
#
_symmetry.space_group_name_H-M   'P 1'
#
loop_
_entity.id
_entity.type
_entity.pdbx_description
1 polymer ?
#
loop_
_entity_poly.entity_id
_entity_poly.type
_entity_poly.pdbx_seq_one_letter_code
_entity_poly.pdbx_strand_id
1 'polypeptide(L)'
;MNLDIVGRIRKENEKWGWTVYRLAKEANLSPSTLTNMMHRGTCPSLTTIENVCEAYGITLAEFLYGQDDLIHLNAEQKRHLDRWNLLTEKQQRAVELFIDGLNQIG
;
A
#
# COMPACT_ATOMS: atom_id res chain seq x y z
N MET A 1 -6.19 -3.82 -15.11
CA MET A 1 -6.07 -3.85 -13.65
C MET A 1 -7.28 -3.19 -13.04
N ASN A 2 -8.10 -3.94 -12.33
CA ASN A 2 -9.27 -3.41 -11.65
C ASN A 2 -8.89 -3.00 -10.24
N LEU A 3 -8.81 -1.68 -10.02
CA LEU A 3 -8.61 -1.14 -8.69
C LEU A 3 -9.98 -0.97 -8.03
N ASP A 4 -10.23 -1.76 -7.01
CA ASP A 4 -11.46 -1.65 -6.23
C ASP A 4 -11.26 -0.61 -5.12
N ILE A 5 -11.41 0.67 -5.48
CA ILE A 5 -11.22 1.78 -4.56
C ILE A 5 -12.22 1.72 -3.41
N VAL A 6 -13.48 1.41 -3.72
CA VAL A 6 -14.54 1.31 -2.70
C VAL A 6 -14.22 0.18 -1.71
N GLY A 7 -13.79 -0.97 -2.22
CA GLY A 7 -13.38 -2.09 -1.37
C GLY A 7 -12.19 -1.74 -0.48
N ARG A 8 -11.22 -0.99 -1.02
CA ARG A 8 -10.07 -0.54 -0.22
C ARG A 8 -10.49 0.40 0.91
N ILE A 9 -11.42 1.33 0.61
CA ILE A 9 -11.94 2.24 1.64
C ILE A 9 -12.66 1.45 2.73
N ARG A 10 -13.49 0.49 2.36
CA ARG A 10 -14.18 -0.36 3.35
C ARG A 10 -13.20 -1.09 4.24
N LYS A 11 -12.16 -1.65 3.66
CA LYS A 11 -11.13 -2.41 4.36
C LYS A 11 -10.36 -1.53 5.35
N GLU A 12 -9.96 -0.32 4.92
CA GLU A 12 -9.25 0.62 5.78
C GLU A 12 -10.15 1.14 6.90
N ASN A 13 -11.41 1.48 6.60
CA ASN A 13 -12.37 1.90 7.62
C ASN A 13 -12.57 0.83 8.67
N GLU A 14 -12.69 -0.43 8.25
CA GLU A 14 -12.83 -1.56 9.17
C GLU A 14 -11.62 -1.66 10.10
N LYS A 15 -10.44 -1.50 9.55
CA LYS A 15 -9.18 -1.52 10.32
C LYS A 15 -9.13 -0.42 11.37
N TRP A 16 -9.61 0.78 11.04
CA TRP A 16 -9.63 1.92 11.96
C TRP A 16 -10.86 1.95 12.87
N GLY A 17 -11.87 1.14 12.56
CA GLY A 17 -13.14 1.21 13.24
C GLY A 17 -13.95 2.45 12.87
N TRP A 18 -13.74 2.98 11.67
CA TRP A 18 -14.40 4.19 11.19
C TRP A 18 -15.63 3.87 10.35
N THR A 19 -16.64 4.73 10.46
CA THR A 19 -17.77 4.76 9.54
C THR A 19 -17.39 5.60 8.31
N VAL A 20 -18.19 5.50 7.24
CA VAL A 20 -18.03 6.37 6.06
C VAL A 20 -18.17 7.83 6.47
N TYR A 21 -19.06 8.12 7.41
CA TYR A 21 -19.27 9.47 7.94
C TYR A 21 -18.01 10.00 8.63
N ARG A 22 -17.37 9.15 9.45
CA ARG A 22 -16.13 9.52 10.13
C ARG A 22 -15.00 9.79 9.12
N LEU A 23 -14.89 8.95 8.10
CA LEU A 23 -13.89 9.14 7.06
C LEU A 23 -14.11 10.48 6.33
N ALA A 24 -15.35 10.80 5.98
CA ALA A 24 -15.66 12.04 5.31
C ALA A 24 -15.22 13.24 6.14
N LYS A 25 -15.46 13.20 7.44
CA LYS A 25 -15.03 14.25 8.37
C LYS A 25 -13.51 14.39 8.40
N GLU A 26 -12.81 13.29 8.58
CA GLU A 26 -11.34 13.29 8.66
C GLU A 26 -10.67 13.67 7.34
N ALA A 27 -11.29 13.29 6.21
CA ALA A 27 -10.79 13.61 4.88
C ALA A 27 -11.26 15.00 4.37
N ASN A 28 -12.02 15.71 5.18
CA ASN A 28 -12.57 17.01 4.81
C ASN A 28 -13.42 16.94 3.53
N LEU A 29 -14.21 15.88 3.42
CA LEU A 29 -15.12 15.64 2.30
C LEU A 29 -16.57 15.73 2.79
N SER A 30 -17.48 16.02 1.84
CA SER A 30 -18.90 15.97 2.12
C SER A 30 -19.33 14.53 2.39
N PRO A 31 -20.07 14.25 3.49
CA PRO A 31 -20.57 12.89 3.75
C PRO A 31 -21.42 12.35 2.61
N SER A 32 -22.26 13.18 1.99
CA SER A 32 -23.10 12.76 0.88
C SER A 32 -22.27 12.37 -0.36
N THR A 33 -21.21 13.11 -0.65
CA THR A 33 -20.31 12.80 -1.75
C THR A 33 -19.67 11.42 -1.56
N LEU A 34 -19.15 11.17 -0.37
CA LEU A 34 -18.49 9.92 -0.06
C LEU A 34 -19.47 8.74 -0.03
N THR A 35 -20.65 8.95 0.58
CA THR A 35 -21.70 7.94 0.62
C THR A 35 -22.17 7.56 -0.78
N ASN A 36 -22.40 8.55 -1.64
CA ASN A 36 -22.83 8.30 -3.02
C ASN A 36 -21.77 7.51 -3.80
N MET A 37 -20.50 7.87 -3.62
CA MET A 37 -19.39 7.15 -4.24
C MET A 37 -19.35 5.69 -3.79
N MET A 38 -19.53 5.46 -2.50
CA MET A 38 -19.52 4.10 -1.93
C MET A 38 -20.69 3.26 -2.47
N HIS A 39 -21.87 3.87 -2.60
CA HIS A 39 -23.06 3.20 -3.13
C HIS A 39 -22.95 2.87 -4.62
N ARG A 40 -22.41 3.79 -5.39
CA ARG A 40 -22.33 3.61 -6.85
C ARG A 40 -21.13 2.78 -7.29
N GLY A 41 -20.15 2.62 -6.41
CA GLY A 41 -18.92 1.94 -6.77
C GLY A 41 -18.11 2.67 -7.84
N THR A 42 -18.33 3.98 -8.00
CA THR A 42 -17.65 4.80 -8.99
C THR A 42 -16.23 5.12 -8.54
N CYS A 43 -15.33 5.26 -9.51
CA CYS A 43 -13.96 5.68 -9.22
C CYS A 43 -13.95 7.17 -8.88
N PRO A 44 -13.45 7.56 -7.70
CA PRO A 44 -13.38 8.97 -7.31
C PRO A 44 -12.25 9.69 -8.06
N SER A 45 -12.28 11.03 -7.98
CA SER A 45 -11.19 11.84 -8.51
C SER A 45 -9.89 11.59 -7.71
N LEU A 46 -8.76 11.90 -8.33
CA LEU A 46 -7.47 11.78 -7.66
C LEU A 46 -7.40 12.63 -6.39
N THR A 47 -7.98 13.84 -6.45
CA THR A 47 -8.01 14.73 -5.28
C THR A 47 -8.76 14.08 -4.12
N THR A 48 -9.89 13.42 -4.39
CA THR A 48 -10.65 12.69 -3.37
C THR A 48 -9.82 11.57 -2.77
N ILE A 49 -9.12 10.80 -3.61
CA ILE A 49 -8.26 9.71 -3.16
C ILE A 49 -7.11 10.25 -2.29
N GLU A 50 -6.50 11.36 -2.69
CA GLU A 50 -5.44 12.00 -1.89
C GLU A 50 -5.95 12.43 -0.51
N ASN A 51 -7.14 13.01 -0.45
CA ASN A 51 -7.75 13.42 0.83
C ASN A 51 -8.00 12.21 1.73
N VAL A 52 -8.48 11.12 1.15
CA VAL A 52 -8.71 9.87 1.88
C VAL A 52 -7.39 9.30 2.41
N CYS A 53 -6.35 9.26 1.58
CA CYS A 53 -5.03 8.79 1.99
C CYS A 53 -4.47 9.62 3.14
N GLU A 54 -4.61 10.94 3.06
CA GLU A 54 -4.18 11.84 4.11
C GLU A 54 -4.92 11.58 5.41
N ALA A 55 -6.22 11.33 5.35
CA ALA A 55 -7.01 10.99 6.53
C ALA A 55 -6.54 9.71 7.21
N TYR A 56 -6.16 8.71 6.43
CA TYR A 56 -5.62 7.45 6.95
C TYR A 56 -4.15 7.53 7.35
N GLY A 57 -3.43 8.57 6.93
CA GLY A 57 -1.99 8.69 7.17
C GLY A 57 -1.16 7.71 6.35
N ILE A 58 -1.62 7.37 5.17
CA ILE A 58 -0.92 6.47 4.26
C ILE A 58 -0.57 7.19 2.95
N THR A 59 0.38 6.64 2.21
CA THR A 59 0.73 7.16 0.88
C THR A 59 -0.27 6.68 -0.16
N LEU A 60 -0.33 7.37 -1.29
CA LEU A 60 -1.14 6.94 -2.42
C LEU A 60 -0.73 5.55 -2.90
N ALA A 61 0.57 5.26 -2.94
CA ALA A 61 1.07 3.95 -3.33
C ALA A 61 0.56 2.86 -2.40
N GLU A 62 0.64 3.07 -1.08
CA GLU A 62 0.14 2.13 -0.09
C GLU A 62 -1.37 1.88 -0.24
N PHE A 63 -2.11 2.94 -0.54
CA PHE A 63 -3.55 2.83 -0.75
C PHE A 63 -3.89 2.02 -2.01
N LEU A 64 -3.23 2.31 -3.13
CA LEU A 64 -3.51 1.67 -4.42
C LEU A 64 -3.08 0.20 -4.46
N TYR A 65 -1.91 -0.11 -3.91
CA TYR A 65 -1.40 -1.48 -3.90
C TYR A 65 -1.93 -2.32 -2.74
N GLY A 66 -2.38 -1.66 -1.68
CA GLY A 66 -2.86 -2.34 -0.49
C GLY A 66 -1.75 -2.96 0.34
N GLN A 67 -2.04 -3.19 1.60
CA GLN A 67 -1.06 -3.80 2.51
C GLN A 67 -0.81 -5.27 2.19
N ASP A 68 -1.79 -5.95 1.60
CA ASP A 68 -1.66 -7.37 1.25
C ASP A 68 -0.77 -7.57 0.02
N ASP A 69 -0.64 -6.54 -0.82
CA ASP A 69 0.20 -6.56 -2.01
C ASP A 69 1.61 -6.03 -1.74
N LEU A 70 1.82 -5.40 -0.59
CA LEU A 70 3.14 -4.97 -0.16
C LEU A 70 3.85 -6.16 0.49
N ILE A 71 5.10 -6.35 0.12
CA ILE A 71 5.94 -7.35 0.77
C ILE A 71 6.25 -6.87 2.17
N HIS A 72 5.70 -7.55 3.17
CA HIS A 72 6.02 -7.26 4.57
C HIS A 72 7.33 -7.92 4.93
N LEU A 73 8.37 -7.11 5.05
CA LEU A 73 9.68 -7.59 5.46
C LEU A 73 9.76 -7.63 6.98
N ASN A 74 10.24 -8.74 7.55
CA ASN A 74 10.60 -8.77 8.96
C ASN A 74 11.92 -7.99 9.15
N ALA A 75 12.32 -7.79 10.41
CA ALA A 75 13.51 -6.99 10.73
C ALA A 75 14.79 -7.58 10.10
N GLU A 76 14.91 -8.89 10.06
CA GLU A 76 16.06 -9.57 9.45
C GLU A 76 16.09 -9.37 7.95
N GLN A 77 14.96 -9.54 7.28
CA GLN A 77 14.87 -9.34 5.83
C GLN A 77 15.14 -7.89 5.45
N LYS A 78 14.62 -6.94 6.21
CA LYS A 78 14.87 -5.51 5.99
C LYS A 78 16.37 -5.20 6.11
N ARG A 79 17.04 -5.76 7.13
CA ARG A 79 18.47 -5.58 7.32
C ARG A 79 19.27 -6.10 6.14
N HIS A 80 18.91 -7.28 5.61
CA HIS A 80 19.56 -7.85 4.43
C HIS A 80 19.34 -6.98 3.19
N LEU A 81 18.13 -6.45 3.01
CA LEU A 81 17.85 -5.57 1.89
C LEU A 81 18.66 -4.27 1.97
N ASP A 82 18.76 -3.69 3.17
CA ASP A 82 19.56 -2.49 3.38
C ASP A 82 21.03 -2.74 3.06
N ARG A 83 21.57 -3.87 3.47
CA ARG A 83 22.95 -4.26 3.18
C ARG A 83 23.16 -4.49 1.68
N TRP A 84 22.19 -5.12 1.01
CA TRP A 84 22.21 -5.31 -0.44
C TRP A 84 22.28 -3.98 -1.17
N ASN A 85 21.47 -3.01 -0.74
CA ASN A 85 21.42 -1.70 -1.36
C ASN A 85 22.71 -0.88 -1.21
N LEU A 86 23.56 -1.23 -0.25
CA LEU A 86 24.87 -0.60 -0.06
C LEU A 86 25.95 -1.17 -0.98
N LEU A 87 25.69 -2.30 -1.63
CA LEU A 87 26.65 -2.94 -2.53
C LEU A 87 26.66 -2.24 -3.87
N THR A 88 27.83 -2.25 -4.51
CA THR A 88 27.95 -1.82 -5.91
C THR A 88 27.27 -2.84 -6.81
N GLU A 89 26.96 -2.44 -8.04
CA GLU A 89 26.35 -3.34 -9.02
C GLU A 89 27.22 -4.60 -9.27
N LYS A 90 28.51 -4.42 -9.32
CA LYS A 90 29.47 -5.54 -9.48
C LYS A 90 29.40 -6.49 -8.29
N GLN A 91 29.35 -5.93 -7.09
CA GLN A 91 29.23 -6.73 -5.86
C GLN A 91 27.89 -7.46 -5.79
N GLN A 92 26.80 -6.83 -6.20
CA GLN A 92 25.48 -7.44 -6.25
C GLN A 92 25.48 -8.65 -7.20
N ARG A 93 26.13 -8.54 -8.35
CA ARG A 93 26.27 -9.67 -9.27
C ARG A 93 27.04 -10.84 -8.66
N ALA A 94 28.08 -10.55 -7.90
CA ALA A 94 28.83 -11.59 -7.20
C ALA A 94 27.97 -12.33 -6.19
N VAL A 95 27.14 -11.59 -5.44
CA VAL A 95 26.19 -12.19 -4.47
C VAL A 95 25.17 -13.08 -5.20
N GLU A 96 24.62 -12.62 -6.33
CA GLU A 96 23.68 -13.42 -7.11
C GLU A 96 24.28 -14.74 -7.59
N LEU A 97 25.52 -14.73 -8.06
CA LEU A 97 26.23 -15.93 -8.46
C LEU A 97 26.43 -16.89 -7.29
N PHE A 98 26.72 -16.35 -6.13
CA PHE A 98 26.87 -17.14 -4.90
C PHE A 98 25.56 -17.83 -4.52
N ILE A 99 24.44 -17.08 -4.57
CA ILE A 99 23.11 -17.61 -4.29
C ILE A 99 22.77 -18.74 -5.27
N ASP A 100 23.03 -18.53 -6.56
CA ASP A 100 22.78 -19.53 -7.59
C ASP A 100 23.58 -20.82 -7.31
N GLY A 101 24.83 -20.67 -6.90
CA GLY A 101 25.67 -21.80 -6.52
C GLY A 101 25.11 -22.57 -5.33
N LEU A 102 24.64 -21.87 -4.31
CA LEU A 102 24.02 -22.49 -3.15
C LEU A 102 22.75 -23.26 -3.51
N ASN A 103 21.93 -22.70 -4.40
CA ASN A 103 20.70 -23.36 -4.83
C ASN A 103 20.93 -24.65 -5.59
N GLN A 104 22.08 -24.79 -6.24
CA GLN A 104 22.45 -26.02 -6.93
C GLN A 104 22.89 -27.16 -5.98
N ILE A 105 23.30 -26.81 -4.79
CA ILE A 105 23.77 -27.78 -3.78
C ILE A 105 22.57 -28.43 -3.07
N GLY A 106 21.50 -27.70 -2.95
CA GLY A 106 20.37 -28.09 -2.16
C GLY A 106 19.51 -29.16 -2.69
#